data_6bea6c949fe3615f9c53f2fff835ab75
#
_entry.id   6bea6c949fe3615f9c53f2fff835ab75
#
_cell.length_a   1.000
_cell.length_b   1.000
_cell.length_c   1.000
_cell.angle_alpha   90.00
_cell.angle_beta   90.00
_cell.angle_gamma   90.00
#
_symmetry.space_group_name_H-M   'P 1'
#
loop_
_entity.id
_entity.type
_entity.pdbx_description
1 polymer ?
#
loop_
_entity_poly.entity_id
_entity_poly.type
_entity_poly.pdbx_seq_one_letter_code
_entity_poly.pdbx_strand_id
1 'polypeptide(L)'
;MKTENKNRWMGWAIVILAVMNIATIITVIYNRNQTREEKVIAENSHSDSETTSIRYSGRWFRDQLNFNSDQMARFVEFNPVFRGNVRNINIELNTLRQKMLSEMASEKCDTTRLDSLSDSIGILHANLKRVTYKYYIDIKNICDKQQQ
;
A
#
# COMPACT_ATOMS: atom_id res chain seq x y z
N MET A 1 11.15 -52.06 38.58
CA MET A 1 11.84 -50.77 38.44
C MET A 1 12.00 -50.21 37.01
N LYS A 2 11.48 -50.83 35.95
CA LYS A 2 11.63 -50.38 34.54
C LYS A 2 10.47 -49.50 34.00
N THR A 3 9.32 -49.54 34.63
CA THR A 3 8.09 -48.86 34.16
C THR A 3 7.97 -47.43 34.62
N GLU A 4 8.50 -47.04 35.78
CA GLU A 4 8.46 -45.65 36.28
C GLU A 4 9.30 -44.70 35.45
N ASN A 5 10.44 -45.16 34.93
CA ASN A 5 11.32 -44.29 34.14
C ASN A 5 10.72 -43.97 32.74
N LYS A 6 9.93 -44.89 32.19
CA LYS A 6 9.23 -44.71 30.91
C LYS A 6 8.10 -43.68 31.01
N ASN A 7 7.36 -43.67 32.13
CA ASN A 7 6.28 -42.70 32.37
C ASN A 7 6.82 -41.29 32.63
N ARG A 8 7.93 -41.17 33.31
CA ARG A 8 8.62 -39.89 33.55
C ARG A 8 9.18 -39.32 32.25
N TRP A 9 9.75 -40.12 31.38
CA TRP A 9 10.27 -39.71 30.09
C TRP A 9 9.15 -39.27 29.13
N MET A 10 8.02 -39.97 29.15
CA MET A 10 6.84 -39.63 28.39
C MET A 10 6.21 -38.32 28.89
N GLY A 11 6.21 -38.06 30.20
CA GLY A 11 5.79 -36.79 30.79
C GLY A 11 6.68 -35.62 30.34
N TRP A 12 7.99 -35.79 30.32
CA TRP A 12 8.92 -34.79 29.83
C TRP A 12 8.74 -34.50 28.32
N ALA A 13 8.48 -35.53 27.51
CA ALA A 13 8.21 -35.36 26.08
C ALA A 13 6.94 -34.53 25.83
N ILE A 14 5.90 -34.76 26.61
CA ILE A 14 4.64 -33.94 26.51
C ILE A 14 4.88 -32.49 26.91
N VAL A 15 5.65 -32.23 27.97
CA VAL A 15 6.00 -30.87 28.40
C VAL A 15 6.81 -30.15 27.33
N ILE A 16 7.81 -30.79 26.73
CA ILE A 16 8.60 -30.21 25.65
C ILE A 16 7.71 -29.90 24.44
N LEU A 17 6.81 -30.83 24.08
CA LEU A 17 5.88 -30.59 22.95
C LEU A 17 4.93 -29.43 23.22
N ALA A 18 4.44 -29.29 24.45
CA ALA A 18 3.58 -28.17 24.86
C ALA A 18 4.33 -26.83 24.81
N VAL A 19 5.58 -26.79 25.27
CA VAL A 19 6.41 -25.59 25.23
C VAL A 19 6.71 -25.19 23.79
N MET A 20 7.02 -26.13 22.90
CA MET A 20 7.24 -25.87 21.46
C MET A 20 5.98 -25.32 20.80
N ASN A 21 4.79 -25.87 21.11
CA ASN A 21 3.53 -25.34 20.58
C ASN A 21 3.22 -23.92 21.08
N ILE A 22 3.47 -23.64 22.36
CA ILE A 22 3.31 -22.29 22.92
C ILE A 22 4.29 -21.30 22.26
N ALA A 23 5.54 -21.70 22.06
CA ALA A 23 6.54 -20.88 21.39
C ALA A 23 6.13 -20.54 19.94
N THR A 24 5.60 -21.51 19.19
CA THR A 24 5.09 -21.28 17.82
C THR A 24 3.89 -20.34 17.82
N ILE A 25 2.96 -20.48 18.76
CA ILE A 25 1.79 -19.60 18.90
C ILE A 25 2.26 -18.16 19.21
N ILE A 26 3.20 -18.00 20.14
CA ILE A 26 3.78 -16.69 20.49
C ILE A 26 4.48 -16.08 19.28
N THR A 27 5.28 -16.87 18.55
CA THR A 27 5.97 -16.40 17.34
C THR A 27 4.97 -15.98 16.26
N VAL A 28 3.89 -16.75 16.05
CA VAL A 28 2.83 -16.42 15.09
C VAL A 28 2.07 -15.16 15.51
N ILE A 29 1.75 -15.00 16.80
CA ILE A 29 1.08 -13.80 17.32
C ILE A 29 2.00 -12.59 17.23
N TYR A 30 3.27 -12.72 17.58
CA TYR A 30 4.27 -11.64 17.50
C TYR A 30 4.50 -11.22 16.05
N ASN A 31 4.70 -12.18 15.15
CA ASN A 31 4.86 -11.92 13.71
C ASN A 31 3.57 -11.35 13.10
N ARG A 32 2.39 -11.80 13.55
CA ARG A 32 1.10 -11.26 13.12
C ARG A 32 0.85 -9.84 13.65
N ASN A 33 1.36 -9.50 14.84
CA ASN A 33 1.30 -8.11 15.33
C ASN A 33 2.28 -7.20 14.59
N GLN A 34 3.50 -7.67 14.31
CA GLN A 34 4.45 -6.94 13.47
C GLN A 34 3.96 -6.82 12.02
N THR A 35 3.43 -7.92 11.45
CA THR A 35 2.79 -7.93 10.12
C THR A 35 1.45 -7.17 10.14
N ARG A 36 0.83 -6.96 11.30
CA ARG A 36 -0.38 -6.16 11.43
C ARG A 36 -0.07 -4.66 11.46
N GLU A 37 1.06 -4.27 12.00
CA GLU A 37 1.58 -2.90 11.84
C GLU A 37 2.04 -2.67 10.39
N GLU A 38 2.72 -3.63 9.75
CA GLU A 38 3.03 -3.58 8.31
C GLU A 38 1.78 -3.78 7.43
N LYS A 39 0.80 -4.62 7.81
CA LYS A 39 -0.44 -4.84 7.05
C LYS A 39 -1.51 -3.81 7.32
N VAL A 40 -1.57 -3.18 8.48
CA VAL A 40 -2.39 -1.97 8.70
C VAL A 40 -1.84 -0.82 7.87
N ILE A 41 -0.55 -0.83 7.55
CA ILE A 41 0.06 0.03 6.54
C ILE A 41 -0.27 -0.46 5.11
N ALA A 42 -0.44 -1.76 4.87
CA ALA A 42 -0.69 -2.36 3.54
C ALA A 42 -2.17 -2.61 3.21
N GLU A 43 -3.05 -2.70 4.19
CA GLU A 43 -4.49 -2.98 4.01
C GLU A 43 -5.35 -1.71 4.07
N ASN A 44 -4.77 -0.60 4.54
CA ASN A 44 -5.26 0.70 4.16
C ASN A 44 -4.78 0.95 2.73
N SER A 45 -5.67 0.82 1.76
CA SER A 45 -5.52 1.31 0.38
C SER A 45 -5.24 2.83 0.30
N HIS A 46 -5.03 3.46 1.45
CA HIS A 46 -4.44 4.77 1.65
C HIS A 46 -2.90 4.77 1.62
N SER A 47 -2.24 3.61 1.79
CA SER A 47 -0.80 3.55 1.86
C SER A 47 -0.12 3.65 0.48
N ASP A 48 -0.80 3.26 -0.60
CA ASP A 48 -0.29 3.55 -1.95
C ASP A 48 -0.13 5.06 -2.20
N SER A 49 -1.03 5.85 -1.62
CA SER A 49 -1.01 7.31 -1.72
C SER A 49 0.14 7.93 -0.94
N GLU A 50 0.46 7.39 0.23
CA GLU A 50 1.50 7.91 1.11
C GLU A 50 2.90 7.43 0.68
N THR A 51 3.05 6.15 0.34
CA THR A 51 4.28 5.59 -0.22
C THR A 51 4.59 6.19 -1.60
N THR A 52 3.56 6.39 -2.43
CA THR A 52 3.66 7.11 -3.71
C THR A 52 4.04 8.58 -3.48
N SER A 53 3.46 9.23 -2.47
CA SER A 53 3.76 10.61 -2.08
C SER A 53 5.22 10.78 -1.62
N ILE A 54 5.79 9.82 -0.92
CA ILE A 54 7.21 9.82 -0.50
C ILE A 54 8.13 9.61 -1.71
N ARG A 55 7.81 8.66 -2.60
CA ARG A 55 8.58 8.38 -3.82
C ARG A 55 8.63 9.57 -4.79
N TYR A 56 7.56 10.36 -4.85
CA TYR A 56 7.50 11.57 -5.70
C TYR A 56 7.76 12.86 -4.92
N SER A 57 8.37 12.76 -3.72
CA SER A 57 8.81 13.96 -3.02
C SER A 57 10.01 14.58 -3.75
N GLY A 58 10.07 15.91 -3.80
CA GLY A 58 11.21 16.61 -4.42
C GLY A 58 12.56 16.22 -3.79
N ARG A 59 12.54 15.83 -2.53
CA ARG A 59 13.73 15.34 -1.81
C ARG A 59 14.23 14.03 -2.39
N TRP A 60 13.34 13.06 -2.65
CA TRP A 60 13.70 11.78 -3.24
C TRP A 60 14.32 11.94 -4.63
N PHE A 61 13.71 12.75 -5.52
CA PHE A 61 14.25 12.99 -6.86
C PHE A 61 15.59 13.72 -6.81
N ARG A 62 15.75 14.73 -5.96
CA ARG A 62 17.03 15.39 -5.75
C ARG A 62 18.12 14.40 -5.34
N ASP A 63 17.81 13.50 -4.40
CA ASP A 63 18.78 12.57 -3.83
C ASP A 63 19.08 11.41 -4.80
N GLN A 64 18.12 10.97 -5.63
CA GLN A 64 18.30 9.87 -6.59
C GLN A 64 18.84 10.33 -7.95
N LEU A 65 18.37 11.48 -8.45
CA LEU A 65 18.75 12.00 -9.77
C LEU A 65 19.79 13.12 -9.70
N ASN A 66 20.21 13.50 -8.50
CA ASN A 66 21.20 14.57 -8.28
C ASN A 66 20.81 15.88 -9.01
N PHE A 67 19.54 16.30 -8.91
CA PHE A 67 19.06 17.51 -9.55
C PHE A 67 19.90 18.73 -9.15
N ASN A 68 20.36 19.48 -10.16
CA ASN A 68 20.98 20.77 -9.94
C ASN A 68 19.90 21.85 -9.60
N SER A 69 20.35 23.07 -9.30
CA SER A 69 19.46 24.16 -8.87
C SER A 69 18.40 24.50 -9.90
N ASP A 70 18.75 24.53 -11.20
CA ASP A 70 17.82 24.88 -12.28
C ASP A 70 16.79 23.78 -12.53
N GLN A 71 17.22 22.52 -12.49
CA GLN A 71 16.33 21.35 -12.57
C GLN A 71 15.39 21.31 -11.38
N MET A 72 15.89 21.62 -10.18
CA MET A 72 15.09 21.68 -8.99
C MET A 72 14.04 22.82 -9.01
N ALA A 73 14.40 23.99 -9.55
CA ALA A 73 13.46 25.08 -9.74
C ALA A 73 12.29 24.67 -10.65
N ARG A 74 12.58 24.04 -11.80
CA ARG A 74 11.55 23.51 -12.72
C ARG A 74 10.72 22.39 -12.07
N PHE A 75 11.35 21.50 -11.33
CA PHE A 75 10.64 20.41 -10.62
C PHE A 75 9.60 20.93 -9.64
N VAL A 76 9.91 22.00 -8.89
CA VAL A 76 9.01 22.61 -7.93
C VAL A 76 7.77 23.22 -8.58
N GLU A 77 7.81 23.59 -9.87
CA GLU A 77 6.67 24.16 -10.59
C GLU A 77 5.58 23.09 -10.84
N PHE A 78 5.93 21.88 -11.32
CA PHE A 78 4.93 20.88 -11.70
C PHE A 78 4.66 19.79 -10.64
N ASN A 79 5.60 19.53 -9.73
CA ASN A 79 5.44 18.47 -8.73
C ASN A 79 4.25 18.70 -7.77
N PRO A 80 3.97 19.91 -7.25
CA PRO A 80 2.79 20.17 -6.42
C PRO A 80 1.48 19.94 -7.18
N VAL A 81 1.43 20.31 -8.47
CA VAL A 81 0.26 20.13 -9.33
C VAL A 81 -0.02 18.63 -9.53
N PHE A 82 1.01 17.84 -9.83
CA PHE A 82 0.90 16.39 -9.92
C PHE A 82 0.35 15.78 -8.62
N ARG A 83 0.94 16.13 -7.47
CA ARG A 83 0.52 15.61 -6.16
C ARG A 83 -0.92 15.99 -5.84
N GLY A 84 -1.33 17.23 -6.16
CA GLY A 84 -2.71 17.68 -6.00
C GLY A 84 -3.69 16.85 -6.84
N ASN A 85 -3.38 16.63 -8.11
CA ASN A 85 -4.19 15.82 -9.02
C ASN A 85 -4.31 14.37 -8.54
N VAL A 86 -3.21 13.73 -8.16
CA VAL A 86 -3.22 12.36 -7.63
C VAL A 86 -4.05 12.26 -6.36
N ARG A 87 -3.90 13.22 -5.44
CA ARG A 87 -4.69 13.25 -4.21
C ARG A 87 -6.18 13.37 -4.49
N ASN A 88 -6.59 14.27 -5.38
CA ASN A 88 -8.00 14.48 -5.72
C ASN A 88 -8.61 13.22 -6.35
N ILE A 89 -7.90 12.61 -7.32
CA ILE A 89 -8.34 11.36 -7.95
C ILE A 89 -8.51 10.24 -6.92
N ASN A 90 -7.57 10.08 -5.97
CA ASN A 90 -7.66 9.06 -4.94
C ASN A 90 -8.83 9.30 -3.97
N ILE A 91 -9.11 10.55 -3.59
CA ILE A 91 -10.28 10.88 -2.77
C ILE A 91 -11.57 10.48 -3.50
N GLU A 92 -11.67 10.79 -4.79
CA GLU A 92 -12.84 10.48 -5.61
C GLU A 92 -12.99 8.96 -5.81
N LEU A 93 -11.90 8.23 -6.08
CA LEU A 93 -11.88 6.78 -6.14
C LEU A 93 -12.39 6.14 -4.84
N ASN A 94 -11.94 6.62 -3.69
CA ASN A 94 -12.39 6.11 -2.41
C ASN A 94 -13.88 6.39 -2.18
N THR A 95 -14.35 7.56 -2.56
CA THR A 95 -15.78 7.91 -2.47
C THR A 95 -16.63 6.98 -3.33
N LEU A 96 -16.23 6.71 -4.58
CA LEU A 96 -16.96 5.80 -5.46
C LEU A 96 -16.93 4.35 -4.97
N ARG A 97 -15.80 3.88 -4.44
CA ARG A 97 -15.69 2.55 -3.83
C ARG A 97 -16.62 2.38 -2.62
N GLN A 98 -16.70 3.41 -1.76
CA GLN A 98 -17.64 3.39 -0.63
C GLN A 98 -19.10 3.35 -1.10
N LYS A 99 -19.45 4.12 -2.14
CA LYS A 99 -20.78 4.07 -2.75
C LYS A 99 -21.09 2.68 -3.32
N MET A 100 -20.12 2.05 -4.00
CA MET A 100 -20.26 0.70 -4.55
C MET A 100 -20.45 -0.33 -3.44
N LEU A 101 -19.68 -0.27 -2.35
CA LEU A 101 -19.85 -1.15 -1.19
C LEU A 101 -21.22 -0.97 -0.52
N SER A 102 -21.67 0.28 -0.38
CA SER A 102 -22.98 0.59 0.17
C SER A 102 -24.13 0.04 -0.69
N GLU A 103 -24.01 0.12 -2.02
CA GLU A 103 -24.98 -0.43 -2.96
C GLU A 103 -25.04 -1.96 -2.89
N MET A 104 -23.86 -2.62 -2.85
CA MET A 104 -23.78 -4.09 -2.69
C MET A 104 -24.35 -4.59 -1.37
N ALA A 105 -24.27 -3.78 -0.30
CA ALA A 105 -24.83 -4.11 1.02
C ALA A 105 -26.34 -3.80 1.15
N SER A 106 -26.97 -3.17 0.15
CA SER A 106 -28.37 -2.82 0.19
C SER A 106 -29.26 -4.04 -0.02
N GLU A 107 -30.47 -4.06 0.60
CA GLU A 107 -31.45 -5.14 0.42
C GLU A 107 -31.93 -5.28 -1.03
N LYS A 108 -31.93 -4.18 -1.78
CA LYS A 108 -32.27 -4.14 -3.22
C LYS A 108 -31.09 -3.61 -4.00
N CYS A 109 -30.10 -4.48 -4.19
CA CYS A 109 -28.89 -4.16 -4.95
C CYS A 109 -29.25 -3.87 -6.43
N ASP A 110 -28.91 -2.67 -6.91
CA ASP A 110 -29.13 -2.23 -8.29
C ASP A 110 -27.85 -2.46 -9.12
N THR A 111 -27.88 -3.47 -9.97
CA THR A 111 -26.74 -3.80 -10.84
C THR A 111 -26.42 -2.71 -11.85
N THR A 112 -27.43 -1.97 -12.36
CA THR A 112 -27.21 -0.86 -13.30
C THR A 112 -26.43 0.27 -12.64
N ARG A 113 -26.72 0.52 -11.36
CA ARG A 113 -25.97 1.50 -10.56
C ARG A 113 -24.55 1.03 -10.25
N LEU A 114 -24.35 -0.26 -9.98
CA LEU A 114 -23.03 -0.85 -9.81
C LEU A 114 -22.18 -0.74 -11.09
N ASP A 115 -22.75 -1.00 -12.26
CA ASP A 115 -22.09 -0.84 -13.55
C ASP A 115 -21.66 0.63 -13.78
N SER A 116 -22.54 1.58 -13.52
CA SER A 116 -22.22 3.02 -13.62
C SER A 116 -21.10 3.46 -12.67
N LEU A 117 -21.10 2.94 -11.44
CA LEU A 117 -20.01 3.19 -10.48
C LEU A 117 -18.69 2.55 -10.95
N SER A 118 -18.76 1.36 -11.52
CA SER A 118 -17.60 0.65 -12.08
C SER A 118 -16.96 1.44 -13.22
N ASP A 119 -17.77 1.93 -14.16
CA ASP A 119 -17.32 2.77 -15.28
C ASP A 119 -16.65 4.05 -14.78
N SER A 120 -17.25 4.70 -13.78
CA SER A 120 -16.69 5.92 -13.18
C SER A 120 -15.33 5.65 -12.52
N ILE A 121 -15.19 4.54 -11.81
CA ILE A 121 -13.92 4.06 -11.23
C ILE A 121 -12.89 3.79 -12.33
N GLY A 122 -13.30 3.15 -13.43
CA GLY A 122 -12.46 2.89 -14.58
C GLY A 122 -11.90 4.16 -15.21
N ILE A 123 -12.74 5.19 -15.39
CA ILE A 123 -12.34 6.49 -15.90
C ILE A 123 -11.31 7.16 -14.99
N LEU A 124 -11.52 7.14 -13.67
CA LEU A 124 -10.57 7.71 -12.71
C LEU A 124 -9.23 6.99 -12.71
N HIS A 125 -9.22 5.66 -12.83
CA HIS A 125 -7.97 4.90 -12.99
C HIS A 125 -7.24 5.26 -14.29
N ALA A 126 -7.96 5.43 -15.40
CA ALA A 126 -7.37 5.91 -16.65
C ALA A 126 -6.77 7.32 -16.50
N ASN A 127 -7.47 8.22 -15.80
CA ASN A 127 -6.97 9.57 -15.51
C ASN A 127 -5.72 9.53 -14.62
N LEU A 128 -5.69 8.70 -13.59
CA LEU A 128 -4.52 8.52 -12.75
C LEU A 128 -3.30 8.07 -13.56
N LYS A 129 -3.46 7.12 -14.48
CA LYS A 129 -2.40 6.71 -15.39
C LYS A 129 -1.92 7.84 -16.29
N ARG A 130 -2.85 8.66 -16.84
CA ARG A 130 -2.50 9.81 -17.68
C ARG A 130 -1.70 10.87 -16.91
N VAL A 131 -2.11 11.20 -15.71
CA VAL A 131 -1.40 12.17 -14.83
C VAL A 131 -0.01 11.62 -14.50
N THR A 132 0.09 10.32 -14.21
CA THR A 132 1.37 9.68 -13.85
C THR A 132 2.35 9.68 -15.02
N TYR A 133 1.95 9.24 -16.23
CA TYR A 133 2.92 9.22 -17.35
C TYR A 133 3.34 10.61 -17.80
N LYS A 134 2.43 11.61 -17.75
CA LYS A 134 2.78 13.00 -18.02
C LYS A 134 3.83 13.52 -17.05
N TYR A 135 3.67 13.24 -15.76
CA TYR A 135 4.64 13.59 -14.73
C TYR A 135 6.03 12.97 -15.00
N TYR A 136 6.09 11.72 -15.43
CA TYR A 136 7.37 11.10 -15.82
C TYR A 136 8.00 11.77 -17.05
N ILE A 137 7.18 12.20 -18.03
CA ILE A 137 7.67 12.95 -19.18
C ILE A 137 8.23 14.30 -18.72
N ASP A 138 7.55 15.01 -17.82
CA ASP A 138 8.02 16.28 -17.27
C ASP A 138 9.34 16.12 -16.54
N ILE A 139 9.51 15.07 -15.71
CA ILE A 139 10.79 14.74 -15.08
C ILE A 139 11.85 14.47 -16.13
N LYS A 140 11.56 13.64 -17.13
CA LYS A 140 12.49 13.31 -18.20
C LYS A 140 12.98 14.57 -18.94
N ASN A 141 12.09 15.53 -19.17
CA ASN A 141 12.40 16.77 -19.88
C ASN A 141 13.32 17.73 -19.10
N ILE A 142 13.38 17.61 -17.78
CA ILE A 142 14.33 18.38 -16.97
C ILE A 142 15.65 17.65 -16.72
N CYS A 143 15.68 16.33 -16.93
CA CYS A 143 16.87 15.49 -16.79
C CYS A 143 17.87 15.71 -17.96
N ASP A 144 19.15 15.63 -17.67
CA ASP A 144 20.19 15.56 -18.68
C ASP A 144 20.37 14.13 -19.23
N LYS A 145 21.30 13.96 -20.19
CA LYS A 145 21.54 12.65 -20.82
C LYS A 145 22.09 11.58 -19.88
N GLN A 146 22.69 11.96 -18.75
CA GLN A 146 23.25 11.01 -17.78
C GLN A 146 22.19 10.58 -16.76
N GLN A 147 21.16 11.43 -16.55
CA GLN A 147 20.05 11.18 -15.63
C GLN A 147 18.86 10.44 -16.30
N GLN A 148 18.81 10.33 -17.64
CA GLN A 148 17.78 9.63 -18.41
C GLN A 148 18.11 8.15 -18.57
#